data_6dc89a1c7decd66336b583f7d933bbe2
#
_entry.id   6dc89a1c7decd66336b583f7d933bbe2
#
_cell.length_a   1.000
_cell.length_b   1.000
_cell.length_c   1.000
_cell.angle_alpha   90.00
_cell.angle_beta   90.00
_cell.angle_gamma   90.00
#
_symmetry.space_group_name_H-M   'P 1'
#
loop_
_entity.id
_entity.type
_entity.pdbx_description
1 polymer ?
#
loop_
_entity_poly.entity_id
_entity_poly.type
_entity_poly.pdbx_seq_one_letter_code
_entity_poly.pdbx_strand_id
1 'polypeptide(L)'
;SQQIPFPLDEVIWDYHVVDRDYGPGEEREVGLFAVRRAAIDDYLLDFAKEGLSVEMLSIGYLGLLNFIKYDVNPDEPAIVLDIGAAHTDLILIDGERFWIRPLPHSGNDISKAIMARFKLDFPEAEKLKNETSKAPKQAARIFQAVIQPKLQDLLQEIQGSIGYYKSQVGDIKFTRLYLLGNGSRIIGIKKFLEDHLRMPVQRLQTIKNLRINRDVNLKLLQSDLPAFGTA
;
A
#
# COMPACT_ATOMS: atom_id res chain seq x y z
N SER A 1 -9.15 0.03 28.10
CA SER A 1 -7.92 0.60 27.51
C SER A 1 -8.32 1.59 26.44
N GLN A 2 -7.84 2.83 26.52
CA GLN A 2 -8.08 3.81 25.47
C GLN A 2 -7.35 3.38 24.20
N GLN A 3 -8.09 2.90 23.22
CA GLN A 3 -7.54 2.51 21.90
C GLN A 3 -7.24 3.74 21.02
N ILE A 4 -7.93 4.86 21.27
CA ILE A 4 -7.68 6.13 20.61
C ILE A 4 -6.76 6.98 21.50
N PRO A 5 -5.57 7.39 21.03
CA PRO A 5 -4.60 8.14 21.84
C PRO A 5 -4.92 9.65 21.94
N PHE A 6 -6.15 10.06 21.60
CA PHE A 6 -6.62 11.44 21.62
C PHE A 6 -7.97 11.55 22.33
N PRO A 7 -8.33 12.73 22.87
CA PRO A 7 -9.67 13.00 23.37
C PRO A 7 -10.73 12.79 22.27
N LEU A 8 -11.88 12.20 22.63
CA LEU A 8 -12.90 11.85 21.63
C LEU A 8 -13.56 13.07 20.97
N ASP A 9 -13.58 14.21 21.64
CA ASP A 9 -14.08 15.48 21.11
C ASP A 9 -13.13 16.12 20.07
N GLU A 10 -11.85 15.74 20.08
CA GLU A 10 -10.85 16.19 19.11
C GLU A 10 -10.74 15.31 17.88
N VAL A 11 -11.44 14.16 17.83
CA VAL A 11 -11.35 13.21 16.70
C VAL A 11 -12.67 13.08 15.97
N ILE A 12 -12.53 12.74 14.69
CA ILE A 12 -13.59 12.13 13.88
C ILE A 12 -13.27 10.65 13.83
N TRP A 13 -14.23 9.80 14.12
CA TRP A 13 -13.99 8.37 14.14
C TRP A 13 -15.16 7.61 13.53
N ASP A 14 -14.86 6.45 12.99
CA ASP A 14 -15.80 5.49 12.46
C ASP A 14 -15.27 4.08 12.71
N TYR A 15 -16.10 3.07 12.54
CA TYR A 15 -15.70 1.69 12.77
C TYR A 15 -16.25 0.74 11.71
N HIS A 16 -15.55 -0.34 11.50
CA HIS A 16 -15.96 -1.46 10.66
C HIS A 16 -16.03 -2.73 11.50
N VAL A 17 -17.16 -3.41 11.49
CA VAL A 17 -17.31 -4.73 12.12
C VAL A 17 -16.88 -5.78 11.13
N VAL A 18 -15.95 -6.66 11.52
CA VAL A 18 -15.54 -7.78 10.67
C VAL A 18 -16.72 -8.71 10.48
N ASP A 19 -17.12 -8.96 9.24
CA ASP A 19 -18.25 -9.83 8.91
C ASP A 19 -17.80 -11.28 8.84
N ARG A 20 -17.95 -11.99 9.95
CA ARG A 20 -17.70 -13.42 10.07
C ARG A 20 -18.70 -14.05 11.02
N ASP A 21 -18.81 -15.38 10.96
CA ASP A 21 -19.59 -16.13 11.94
C ASP A 21 -18.94 -16.03 13.32
N TYR A 22 -19.70 -15.50 14.28
CA TYR A 22 -19.33 -15.43 15.69
C TYR A 22 -20.12 -16.45 16.49
N GLY A 23 -19.43 -17.23 17.32
CA GLY A 23 -20.06 -18.14 18.24
C GLY A 23 -20.90 -17.42 19.31
N PRO A 24 -21.83 -18.13 19.98
CA PRO A 24 -22.60 -17.54 21.06
C PRO A 24 -21.70 -16.97 22.16
N GLY A 25 -21.83 -15.66 22.43
CA GLY A 25 -21.03 -14.95 23.44
C GLY A 25 -19.61 -14.55 23.01
N GLU A 26 -19.23 -14.79 21.76
CA GLU A 26 -17.97 -14.33 21.21
C GLU A 26 -18.01 -12.81 20.98
N GLU A 27 -16.92 -12.10 21.35
CA GLU A 27 -16.78 -10.68 21.11
C GLU A 27 -16.59 -10.42 19.61
N ARG A 28 -17.23 -9.36 19.11
CA ARG A 28 -17.09 -8.95 17.72
C ARG A 28 -15.78 -8.22 17.52
N GLU A 29 -15.08 -8.58 16.46
CA GLU A 29 -13.87 -7.91 16.02
C GLU A 29 -14.23 -6.63 15.27
N VAL A 30 -13.63 -5.51 15.65
CA VAL A 30 -13.95 -4.19 15.11
C VAL A 30 -12.68 -3.47 14.70
N GLY A 31 -12.61 -3.03 13.44
CA GLY A 31 -11.63 -2.08 12.96
C GLY A 31 -12.04 -0.66 13.31
N LEU A 32 -11.23 0.06 14.08
CA LEU A 32 -11.51 1.43 14.49
C LEU A 32 -10.63 2.40 13.67
N PHE A 33 -11.25 3.40 13.09
CA PHE A 33 -10.59 4.47 12.34
C PHE A 33 -10.81 5.79 13.06
N ALA A 34 -9.73 6.51 13.35
CA ALA A 34 -9.80 7.79 14.02
C ALA A 34 -8.79 8.76 13.43
N VAL A 35 -9.21 9.99 13.23
CA VAL A 35 -8.38 11.07 12.72
C VAL A 35 -8.66 12.34 13.50
N ARG A 36 -7.65 13.17 13.74
CA ARG A 36 -7.85 14.45 14.42
C ARG A 36 -8.72 15.37 13.54
N ARG A 37 -9.75 15.95 14.17
CA ARG A 37 -10.67 16.88 13.49
C ARG A 37 -9.92 18.01 12.79
N ALA A 38 -8.95 18.63 13.46
CA ALA A 38 -8.16 19.71 12.89
C ALA A 38 -7.46 19.32 11.57
N ALA A 39 -6.98 18.07 11.45
CA ALA A 39 -6.34 17.61 10.22
C ALA A 39 -7.34 17.51 9.04
N ILE A 40 -8.59 17.13 9.34
CA ILE A 40 -9.66 17.10 8.33
C ILE A 40 -10.08 18.53 7.95
N ASP A 41 -10.26 19.39 8.94
CA ASP A 41 -10.66 20.78 8.71
C ASP A 41 -9.62 21.52 7.87
N ASP A 42 -8.33 21.36 8.17
CA ASP A 42 -7.22 21.92 7.37
C ASP A 42 -7.23 21.38 5.94
N TYR A 43 -7.43 20.08 5.76
CA TYR A 43 -7.50 19.45 4.43
C TYR A 43 -8.69 19.97 3.61
N LEU A 44 -9.86 20.14 4.24
CA LEU A 44 -11.07 20.62 3.58
C LEU A 44 -11.07 22.12 3.27
N LEU A 45 -10.25 22.90 3.98
CA LEU A 45 -10.12 24.34 3.77
C LEU A 45 -9.71 24.70 2.32
N ASP A 46 -8.85 23.91 1.70
CA ASP A 46 -8.41 24.19 0.34
C ASP A 46 -9.52 23.96 -0.69
N PHE A 47 -10.35 22.92 -0.49
CA PHE A 47 -11.54 22.72 -1.32
C PHE A 47 -12.57 23.84 -1.14
N ALA A 48 -12.80 24.27 0.10
CA ALA A 48 -13.73 25.34 0.40
C ALA A 48 -13.28 26.69 -0.23
N LYS A 49 -11.98 26.99 -0.25
CA LYS A 49 -11.44 28.21 -0.92
C LYS A 49 -11.75 28.23 -2.41
N GLU A 50 -11.76 27.05 -3.04
CA GLU A 50 -12.09 26.90 -4.47
C GLU A 50 -13.61 26.75 -4.72
N GLY A 51 -14.45 26.93 -3.69
CA GLY A 51 -15.90 26.81 -3.80
C GLY A 51 -16.41 25.38 -4.01
N LEU A 52 -15.60 24.38 -3.71
CA LEU A 52 -15.96 22.98 -3.83
C LEU A 52 -16.56 22.45 -2.52
N SER A 53 -17.70 21.78 -2.61
CA SER A 53 -18.32 21.08 -1.50
C SER A 53 -17.89 19.62 -1.51
N VAL A 54 -17.26 19.16 -0.43
CA VAL A 54 -16.86 17.75 -0.26
C VAL A 54 -18.03 17.00 0.39
N GLU A 55 -18.63 16.06 -0.35
CA GLU A 55 -19.76 15.24 0.14
C GLU A 55 -19.30 14.01 0.91
N MET A 56 -18.14 13.46 0.56
CA MET A 56 -17.59 12.26 1.17
C MET A 56 -16.07 12.36 1.29
N LEU A 57 -15.56 11.95 2.44
CA LEU A 57 -14.13 11.76 2.68
C LEU A 57 -13.90 10.30 3.05
N SER A 58 -12.97 9.65 2.37
CA SER A 58 -12.59 8.26 2.65
C SER A 58 -11.07 8.15 2.81
N ILE A 59 -10.63 7.04 3.34
CA ILE A 59 -9.22 6.76 3.56
C ILE A 59 -8.69 5.93 2.38
N GLY A 60 -7.59 6.35 1.74
CA GLY A 60 -7.10 5.73 0.51
C GLY A 60 -6.90 4.22 0.61
N TYR A 61 -6.33 3.71 1.69
CA TYR A 61 -6.14 2.26 1.87
C TYR A 61 -7.44 1.47 2.05
N LEU A 62 -8.55 2.08 2.48
CA LEU A 62 -9.86 1.41 2.46
C LEU A 62 -10.41 1.30 1.04
N GLY A 63 -10.18 2.30 0.20
CA GLY A 63 -10.49 2.22 -1.23
C GLY A 63 -9.71 1.09 -1.89
N LEU A 64 -8.42 0.98 -1.57
CA LEU A 64 -7.57 -0.11 -2.05
C LEU A 64 -8.04 -1.48 -1.56
N LEU A 65 -8.36 -1.62 -0.27
CA LEU A 65 -8.91 -2.85 0.28
C LEU A 65 -10.21 -3.27 -0.44
N ASN A 66 -11.13 -2.32 -0.63
CA ASN A 66 -12.39 -2.58 -1.34
C ASN A 66 -12.13 -3.00 -2.79
N PHE A 67 -11.19 -2.35 -3.49
CA PHE A 67 -10.80 -2.75 -4.83
C PHE A 67 -10.24 -4.18 -4.85
N ILE A 68 -9.33 -4.51 -3.95
CA ILE A 68 -8.74 -5.86 -3.87
C ILE A 68 -9.82 -6.91 -3.56
N LYS A 69 -10.71 -6.65 -2.61
CA LYS A 69 -11.82 -7.58 -2.28
C LYS A 69 -12.79 -7.74 -3.45
N TYR A 70 -13.10 -6.66 -4.17
CA TYR A 70 -14.07 -6.71 -5.27
C TYR A 70 -13.49 -7.28 -6.58
N ASP A 71 -12.31 -6.84 -6.97
CA ASP A 71 -11.74 -7.15 -8.30
C ASP A 71 -10.81 -8.36 -8.28
N VAL A 72 -9.95 -8.46 -7.27
CA VAL A 72 -9.00 -9.56 -7.14
C VAL A 72 -9.62 -10.74 -6.40
N ASN A 73 -10.34 -10.46 -5.31
CA ASN A 73 -11.04 -11.41 -4.45
C ASN A 73 -10.17 -12.63 -4.09
N PRO A 74 -9.11 -12.47 -3.29
CA PRO A 74 -8.22 -13.58 -2.98
C PRO A 74 -8.94 -14.64 -2.15
N ASP A 75 -8.90 -15.90 -2.61
CA ASP A 75 -9.51 -17.06 -1.92
C ASP A 75 -8.72 -17.49 -0.68
N GLU A 76 -7.49 -17.04 -0.55
CA GLU A 76 -6.56 -17.41 0.52
C GLU A 76 -5.96 -16.14 1.15
N PRO A 77 -5.42 -16.22 2.38
CA PRO A 77 -4.76 -15.09 3.01
C PRO A 77 -3.67 -14.47 2.13
N ALA A 78 -3.75 -13.17 1.96
CA ALA A 78 -2.90 -12.42 1.04
C ALA A 78 -2.32 -11.16 1.67
N ILE A 79 -1.21 -10.71 1.11
CA ILE A 79 -0.56 -9.46 1.45
C ILE A 79 -0.77 -8.48 0.30
N VAL A 80 -1.14 -7.24 0.60
CA VAL A 80 -1.15 -6.14 -0.36
C VAL A 80 -0.10 -5.14 0.08
N LEU A 81 0.79 -4.78 -0.82
CA LEU A 81 1.85 -3.80 -0.59
C LEU A 81 1.74 -2.72 -1.65
N ASP A 82 1.29 -1.55 -1.22
CA ASP A 82 1.18 -0.37 -2.08
C ASP A 82 2.33 0.60 -1.80
N ILE A 83 3.28 0.66 -2.71
CA ILE A 83 4.46 1.52 -2.57
C ILE A 83 4.22 2.82 -3.34
N GLY A 84 3.77 3.83 -2.62
CA GLY A 84 3.59 5.18 -3.14
C GLY A 84 4.89 5.99 -3.20
N ALA A 85 4.75 7.24 -3.64
CA ALA A 85 5.86 8.19 -3.67
C ALA A 85 6.29 8.63 -2.26
N ALA A 86 5.33 8.90 -1.37
CA ALA A 86 5.56 9.47 -0.05
C ALA A 86 5.41 8.46 1.11
N HIS A 87 4.67 7.40 0.94
CA HIS A 87 4.42 6.35 1.94
C HIS A 87 4.20 5.00 1.27
N THR A 88 4.20 3.97 2.08
CA THR A 88 3.88 2.60 1.67
C THR A 88 2.80 2.07 2.60
N ASP A 89 1.75 1.49 2.04
CA ASP A 89 0.69 0.86 2.81
C ASP A 89 0.81 -0.66 2.71
N LEU A 90 0.80 -1.31 3.88
CA LEU A 90 0.75 -2.75 4.02
C LEU A 90 -0.66 -3.14 4.48
N ILE A 91 -1.33 -4.01 3.72
CA ILE A 91 -2.60 -4.59 4.09
C ILE A 91 -2.45 -6.11 4.15
N LEU A 92 -2.79 -6.70 5.28
CA LEU A 92 -2.88 -8.14 5.46
C LEU A 92 -4.37 -8.51 5.38
N ILE A 93 -4.72 -9.46 4.51
CA ILE A 93 -6.10 -9.91 4.27
C ILE A 93 -6.19 -11.39 4.64
N ASP A 94 -7.18 -11.73 5.45
CA ASP A 94 -7.50 -13.08 5.90
C ASP A 94 -9.02 -13.27 5.91
N GLY A 95 -9.57 -13.67 4.78
CA GLY A 95 -11.02 -13.71 4.59
C GLY A 95 -11.63 -12.32 4.77
N GLU A 96 -12.55 -12.20 5.73
CA GLU A 96 -13.15 -10.90 6.06
C GLU A 96 -12.28 -10.06 6.99
N ARG A 97 -11.29 -10.63 7.65
CA ARG A 97 -10.33 -9.90 8.47
C ARG A 97 -9.34 -9.16 7.59
N PHE A 98 -8.97 -7.99 8.05
CA PHE A 98 -7.86 -7.25 7.47
C PHE A 98 -7.11 -6.46 8.55
N TRP A 99 -5.86 -6.20 8.27
CA TRP A 99 -5.04 -5.36 9.11
C TRP A 99 -4.21 -4.43 8.24
N ILE A 100 -4.21 -3.15 8.57
CA ILE A 100 -3.60 -2.10 7.75
C ILE A 100 -2.52 -1.42 8.58
N ARG A 101 -1.35 -1.23 7.99
CA ARG A 101 -0.25 -0.49 8.59
C ARG A 101 0.47 0.36 7.56
N PRO A 102 0.52 1.70 7.74
CA PRO A 102 1.45 2.54 7.02
C PRO A 102 2.89 2.19 7.42
N LEU A 103 3.76 2.02 6.43
CA LEU A 103 5.18 1.75 6.63
C LEU A 103 6.01 3.02 6.35
N PRO A 104 7.07 3.30 7.15
CA PRO A 104 7.87 4.52 7.00
C PRO A 104 8.90 4.41 5.87
N HIS A 105 8.50 3.85 4.74
CA HIS A 105 9.31 3.66 3.55
C HIS A 105 8.54 4.11 2.32
N SER A 106 9.23 4.72 1.37
CA SER A 106 8.59 5.28 0.19
C SER A 106 9.44 5.18 -1.07
N GLY A 107 8.81 5.37 -2.23
CA GLY A 107 9.52 5.47 -3.48
C GLY A 107 10.51 6.64 -3.50
N ASN A 108 10.16 7.76 -2.87
CA ASN A 108 11.02 8.95 -2.78
C ASN A 108 12.26 8.72 -1.90
N ASP A 109 12.19 7.86 -0.89
CA ASP A 109 13.38 7.56 -0.06
C ASP A 109 14.46 6.85 -0.87
N ILE A 110 14.04 5.99 -1.79
CA ILE A 110 14.95 5.33 -2.74
C ILE A 110 15.53 6.37 -3.72
N SER A 111 14.71 7.28 -4.25
CA SER A 111 15.17 8.32 -5.16
C SER A 111 16.16 9.26 -4.48
N LYS A 112 15.86 9.70 -3.26
CA LYS A 112 16.79 10.51 -2.44
C LYS A 112 18.11 9.79 -2.17
N ALA A 113 18.06 8.48 -1.91
CA ALA A 113 19.29 7.69 -1.71
C ALA A 113 20.12 7.57 -3.00
N ILE A 114 19.47 7.44 -4.17
CA ILE A 114 20.15 7.45 -5.47
C ILE A 114 20.77 8.83 -5.74
N MET A 115 20.02 9.93 -5.53
CA MET A 115 20.52 11.30 -5.64
C MET A 115 21.79 11.51 -4.80
N ALA A 116 21.73 11.15 -3.52
CA ALA A 116 22.86 11.31 -2.61
C ALA A 116 24.09 10.49 -3.03
N ARG A 117 23.87 9.25 -3.48
CA ARG A 117 24.95 8.32 -3.84
C ARG A 117 25.65 8.66 -5.15
N PHE A 118 24.90 9.16 -6.14
CA PHE A 118 25.37 9.39 -7.50
C PHE A 118 25.47 10.88 -7.85
N LYS A 119 25.10 11.79 -6.94
CA LYS A 119 25.08 13.25 -7.12
C LYS A 119 24.22 13.70 -8.31
N LEU A 120 23.03 13.12 -8.39
CA LEU A 120 22.05 13.36 -9.45
C LEU A 120 20.91 14.26 -8.95
N ASP A 121 20.18 14.87 -9.87
CA ASP A 121 18.92 15.51 -9.56
C ASP A 121 17.77 14.48 -9.40
N PHE A 122 16.60 14.93 -8.97
CA PHE A 122 15.46 14.07 -8.71
C PHE A 122 14.93 13.38 -9.98
N PRO A 123 14.73 14.06 -11.13
CA PRO A 123 14.32 13.43 -12.38
C PRO A 123 15.27 12.33 -12.87
N GLU A 124 16.57 12.56 -12.77
CA GLU A 124 17.59 11.57 -13.14
C GLU A 124 17.56 10.36 -12.22
N ALA A 125 17.40 10.57 -10.91
CA ALA A 125 17.28 9.50 -9.94
C ALA A 125 16.02 8.66 -10.15
N GLU A 126 14.87 9.28 -10.44
CA GLU A 126 13.62 8.60 -10.77
C GLU A 126 13.76 7.70 -12.01
N LYS A 127 14.42 8.24 -13.04
CA LYS A 127 14.70 7.49 -14.25
C LYS A 127 15.56 6.26 -13.96
N LEU A 128 16.65 6.42 -13.21
CA LEU A 128 17.52 5.32 -12.85
C LEU A 128 16.85 4.28 -11.94
N LYS A 129 15.96 4.70 -11.06
CA LYS A 129 15.19 3.81 -10.18
C LYS A 129 14.28 2.84 -10.95
N ASN A 130 13.72 3.30 -12.06
CA ASN A 130 12.69 2.60 -12.81
C ASN A 130 13.17 2.00 -14.14
N GLU A 131 14.31 2.42 -14.68
CA GLU A 131 14.81 1.94 -15.97
C GLU A 131 15.75 0.74 -15.83
N THR A 132 15.34 -0.39 -16.44
CA THR A 132 16.16 -1.62 -16.47
C THR A 132 16.79 -1.90 -17.82
N SER A 133 16.30 -1.31 -18.91
CA SER A 133 16.46 -1.95 -20.23
C SER A 133 17.72 -1.53 -20.99
N LYS A 134 18.29 -0.36 -20.71
CA LYS A 134 19.34 0.22 -21.56
C LYS A 134 20.78 -0.02 -21.06
N ALA A 135 20.97 -0.37 -19.79
CA ALA A 135 22.31 -0.63 -19.22
C ALA A 135 22.28 -1.64 -18.06
N PRO A 136 22.22 -2.96 -18.33
CA PRO A 136 22.05 -3.99 -17.30
C PRO A 136 23.14 -3.95 -16.19
N LYS A 137 24.38 -3.65 -16.53
CA LYS A 137 25.48 -3.53 -15.55
C LYS A 137 25.28 -2.33 -14.61
N GLN A 138 24.81 -1.20 -15.14
CA GLN A 138 24.53 -0.01 -14.33
C GLN A 138 23.32 -0.25 -13.42
N ALA A 139 22.25 -0.86 -13.96
CA ALA A 139 21.07 -1.24 -13.19
C ALA A 139 21.43 -2.17 -12.01
N ALA A 140 22.26 -3.20 -12.25
CA ALA A 140 22.73 -4.09 -11.18
C ALA A 140 23.54 -3.35 -10.11
N ARG A 141 24.41 -2.41 -10.51
CA ARG A 141 25.20 -1.59 -9.57
C ARG A 141 24.31 -0.69 -8.72
N ILE A 142 23.32 -0.04 -9.31
CA ILE A 142 22.38 0.81 -8.60
C ILE A 142 21.55 -0.03 -7.63
N PHE A 143 21.05 -1.17 -8.09
CA PHE A 143 20.29 -2.09 -7.27
C PHE A 143 21.08 -2.50 -6.03
N GLN A 144 22.27 -3.05 -6.20
CA GLN A 144 23.11 -3.52 -5.08
C GLN A 144 23.57 -2.41 -4.15
N ALA A 145 23.95 -1.26 -4.70
CA ALA A 145 24.54 -0.18 -3.90
C ALA A 145 23.52 0.66 -3.14
N VAL A 146 22.27 0.75 -3.62
CA VAL A 146 21.26 1.69 -3.08
C VAL A 146 19.91 1.04 -2.87
N ILE A 147 19.36 0.39 -3.90
CA ILE A 147 17.96 -0.09 -3.84
C ILE A 147 17.83 -1.25 -2.86
N GLN A 148 18.70 -2.25 -2.98
CA GLN A 148 18.65 -3.45 -2.15
C GLN A 148 18.71 -3.16 -0.64
N PRO A 149 19.58 -2.30 -0.10
CA PRO A 149 19.54 -1.93 1.32
C PRO A 149 18.21 -1.34 1.74
N LYS A 150 17.62 -0.45 0.92
CA LYS A 150 16.29 0.13 1.20
C LYS A 150 15.17 -0.89 1.16
N LEU A 151 15.26 -1.86 0.25
CA LEU A 151 14.30 -2.98 0.22
C LEU A 151 14.48 -3.94 1.40
N GLN A 152 15.69 -4.07 1.95
CA GLN A 152 15.93 -4.84 3.19
C GLN A 152 15.26 -4.18 4.40
N ASP A 153 15.36 -2.85 4.53
CA ASP A 153 14.66 -2.10 5.58
C ASP A 153 13.14 -2.32 5.47
N LEU A 154 12.58 -2.17 4.26
CA LEU A 154 11.16 -2.42 3.99
C LEU A 154 10.75 -3.87 4.30
N LEU A 155 11.59 -4.84 3.92
CA LEU A 155 11.34 -6.26 4.18
C LEU A 155 11.25 -6.56 5.69
N GLN A 156 12.11 -5.96 6.50
CA GLN A 156 12.06 -6.12 7.97
C GLN A 156 10.74 -5.60 8.54
N GLU A 157 10.26 -4.46 8.06
CA GLU A 157 8.95 -3.92 8.47
C GLU A 157 7.79 -4.84 8.07
N ILE A 158 7.83 -5.40 6.84
CA ILE A 158 6.81 -6.35 6.38
C ILE A 158 6.84 -7.62 7.26
N GLN A 159 8.01 -8.20 7.49
CA GLN A 159 8.14 -9.43 8.29
C GLN A 159 7.74 -9.21 9.75
N GLY A 160 8.12 -8.07 10.35
CA GLY A 160 7.70 -7.67 11.69
C GLY A 160 6.18 -7.53 11.79
N SER A 161 5.56 -6.92 10.76
CA SER A 161 4.11 -6.76 10.69
C SER A 161 3.36 -8.10 10.57
N ILE A 162 3.86 -9.00 9.73
CA ILE A 162 3.32 -10.37 9.60
C ILE A 162 3.44 -11.13 10.93
N GLY A 163 4.60 -11.02 11.60
CA GLY A 163 4.83 -11.65 12.91
C GLY A 163 3.88 -11.11 13.98
N TYR A 164 3.69 -9.80 14.03
CA TYR A 164 2.74 -9.17 14.94
C TYR A 164 1.31 -9.65 14.67
N TYR A 165 0.85 -9.61 13.43
CA TYR A 165 -0.50 -10.07 13.06
C TYR A 165 -0.73 -11.53 13.48
N LYS A 166 0.21 -12.43 13.16
CA LYS A 166 0.16 -13.83 13.58
C LYS A 166 0.06 -14.00 15.09
N SER A 167 0.74 -13.17 15.87
CA SER A 167 0.66 -13.23 17.34
C SER A 167 -0.74 -12.87 17.88
N GLN A 168 -1.54 -12.11 17.12
CA GLN A 168 -2.89 -11.70 17.50
C GLN A 168 -3.96 -12.71 17.06
N VAL A 169 -3.81 -13.29 15.85
CA VAL A 169 -4.86 -14.10 15.24
C VAL A 169 -4.54 -15.60 15.19
N GLY A 170 -3.32 -15.99 15.52
CA GLY A 170 -2.83 -17.36 15.42
C GLY A 170 -1.98 -17.61 14.17
N ASP A 171 -1.57 -18.85 13.95
CA ASP A 171 -0.70 -19.21 12.82
C ASP A 171 -1.50 -19.20 11.51
N ILE A 172 -1.25 -18.17 10.71
CA ILE A 172 -1.83 -17.98 9.40
C ILE A 172 -0.74 -18.02 8.34
N LYS A 173 -1.02 -18.63 7.22
CA LYS A 173 -0.09 -18.71 6.08
C LYS A 173 -0.56 -17.78 4.95
N PHE A 174 0.15 -16.70 4.76
CA PHE A 174 -0.02 -15.86 3.56
C PHE A 174 0.57 -16.58 2.35
N THR A 175 -0.21 -16.65 1.27
CA THR A 175 0.13 -17.44 0.08
C THR A 175 0.59 -16.58 -1.08
N ARG A 176 0.33 -15.26 -1.06
CA ARG A 176 0.61 -14.35 -2.17
C ARG A 176 0.77 -12.91 -1.71
N LEU A 177 1.60 -12.15 -2.42
CA LEU A 177 1.70 -10.71 -2.26
C LEU A 177 1.25 -10.01 -3.55
N TYR A 178 0.31 -9.07 -3.43
CA TYR A 178 -0.07 -8.13 -4.47
C TYR A 178 0.73 -6.86 -4.32
N LEU A 179 1.49 -6.51 -5.36
CA LEU A 179 2.37 -5.35 -5.37
C LEU A 179 1.77 -4.25 -6.23
N LEU A 180 1.48 -3.11 -5.62
CA LEU A 180 0.85 -1.95 -6.20
C LEU A 180 1.71 -0.68 -5.99
N GLY A 181 1.16 0.44 -6.39
CA GLY A 181 1.83 1.73 -6.39
C GLY A 181 2.90 1.87 -7.47
N ASN A 182 3.33 3.08 -7.73
CA ASN A 182 4.40 3.32 -8.70
C ASN A 182 5.75 2.72 -8.26
N GLY A 183 5.95 2.51 -6.96
CA GLY A 183 7.11 1.77 -6.44
C GLY A 183 7.18 0.32 -6.87
N SER A 184 6.07 -0.27 -7.34
CA SER A 184 6.07 -1.60 -7.94
C SER A 184 6.97 -1.71 -9.17
N ARG A 185 7.32 -0.57 -9.80
CA ARG A 185 8.20 -0.47 -10.97
C ARG A 185 9.68 -0.41 -10.62
N ILE A 186 10.03 -0.28 -9.35
CA ILE A 186 11.43 -0.24 -8.90
C ILE A 186 12.15 -1.49 -9.40
N ILE A 187 13.35 -1.27 -9.92
CA ILE A 187 14.20 -2.34 -10.46
C ILE A 187 14.40 -3.45 -9.43
N GLY A 188 14.10 -4.69 -9.83
CA GLY A 188 14.38 -5.88 -9.02
C GLY A 188 13.45 -6.11 -7.83
N ILE A 189 12.55 -5.19 -7.48
CA ILE A 189 11.70 -5.29 -6.28
C ILE A 189 10.87 -6.56 -6.24
N LYS A 190 10.22 -6.92 -7.36
CA LYS A 190 9.38 -8.12 -7.42
C LYS A 190 10.19 -9.36 -7.06
N LYS A 191 11.30 -9.57 -7.75
CA LYS A 191 12.17 -10.72 -7.50
C LYS A 191 12.74 -10.72 -6.08
N PHE A 192 13.16 -9.56 -5.59
CA PHE A 192 13.66 -9.41 -4.22
C PHE A 192 12.61 -9.86 -3.18
N LEU A 193 11.37 -9.42 -3.32
CA LEU A 193 10.29 -9.81 -2.40
C LEU A 193 9.95 -11.30 -2.54
N GLU A 194 9.89 -11.85 -3.77
CA GLU A 194 9.66 -13.29 -3.99
C GLU A 194 10.73 -14.14 -3.30
N ASP A 195 12.01 -13.81 -3.49
CA ASP A 195 13.14 -14.57 -2.96
C ASP A 195 13.17 -14.57 -1.41
N HIS A 196 12.79 -13.44 -0.77
CA HIS A 196 12.88 -13.28 0.68
C HIS A 196 11.61 -13.66 1.44
N LEU A 197 10.43 -13.41 0.87
CA LEU A 197 9.16 -13.81 1.49
C LEU A 197 8.77 -15.24 1.14
N ARG A 198 9.42 -15.85 0.15
CA ARG A 198 9.16 -17.22 -0.33
C ARG A 198 7.69 -17.45 -0.72
N MET A 199 7.11 -16.46 -1.36
CA MET A 199 5.76 -16.50 -1.90
C MET A 199 5.69 -15.77 -3.24
N PRO A 200 4.73 -16.12 -4.12
CA PRO A 200 4.51 -15.40 -5.37
C PRO A 200 4.20 -13.93 -5.13
N VAL A 201 4.84 -13.05 -5.90
CA VAL A 201 4.55 -11.60 -5.93
C VAL A 201 3.91 -11.25 -7.26
N GLN A 202 2.69 -10.75 -7.21
CA GLN A 202 1.92 -10.40 -8.40
C GLN A 202 1.73 -8.89 -8.47
N ARG A 203 2.15 -8.26 -9.59
CA ARG A 203 1.72 -6.89 -9.90
C ARG A 203 0.31 -6.92 -10.44
N LEU A 204 -0.52 -5.98 -10.04
CA LEU A 204 -1.82 -5.81 -10.66
C LEU A 204 -1.64 -5.27 -12.09
N GLN A 205 -2.09 -6.05 -13.07
CA GLN A 205 -1.96 -5.71 -14.48
C GLN A 205 -3.30 -5.71 -15.22
N THR A 206 -4.35 -6.20 -14.59
CA THR A 206 -5.68 -6.33 -15.20
C THR A 206 -6.76 -6.01 -14.17
N ILE A 207 -7.83 -5.41 -14.65
CA ILE A 207 -9.10 -5.23 -13.96
C ILE A 207 -10.03 -6.31 -14.46
N LYS A 208 -10.70 -7.04 -13.57
CA LYS A 208 -11.56 -8.18 -13.91
C LYS A 208 -13.05 -7.83 -13.85
N ASN A 209 -13.46 -7.24 -12.76
CA ASN A 209 -14.87 -7.05 -12.43
C ASN A 209 -15.37 -5.63 -12.63
N LEU A 210 -14.49 -4.63 -12.68
CA LEU A 210 -14.86 -3.26 -12.95
C LEU A 210 -15.20 -3.08 -14.44
N ARG A 211 -16.31 -2.40 -14.70
CA ARG A 211 -16.69 -2.04 -16.09
C ARG A 211 -15.91 -0.80 -16.51
N ILE A 212 -15.13 -0.95 -17.55
CA ILE A 212 -14.36 0.15 -18.13
C ILE A 212 -15.22 0.81 -19.20
N ASN A 213 -15.38 2.13 -19.16
CA ASN A 213 -16.08 2.87 -20.20
C ASN A 213 -15.31 2.75 -21.52
N ARG A 214 -16.05 2.74 -22.65
CA ARG A 214 -15.50 2.61 -24.01
C ARG A 214 -14.55 3.76 -24.39
N ASP A 215 -14.72 4.92 -23.77
CA ASP A 215 -13.91 6.13 -24.02
C ASP A 215 -12.56 6.12 -23.29
N VAL A 216 -12.30 5.14 -22.43
CA VAL A 216 -11.05 5.03 -21.68
C VAL A 216 -9.96 4.43 -22.58
N ASN A 217 -8.80 5.10 -22.59
CA ASN A 217 -7.62 4.56 -23.27
C ASN A 217 -7.05 3.38 -22.46
N LEU A 218 -7.35 2.17 -22.92
CA LEU A 218 -6.94 0.93 -22.25
C LEU A 218 -5.42 0.79 -22.08
N LYS A 219 -4.62 1.31 -23.03
CA LYS A 219 -3.15 1.28 -22.92
C LYS A 219 -2.66 2.16 -21.79
N LEU A 220 -3.24 3.36 -21.66
CA LEU A 220 -2.91 4.28 -20.58
C LEU A 220 -3.36 3.69 -19.24
N LEU A 221 -4.58 3.18 -19.16
CA LEU A 221 -5.10 2.52 -17.97
C LEU A 221 -4.18 1.37 -17.53
N GLN A 222 -3.77 0.49 -18.43
CA GLN A 222 -2.85 -0.61 -18.11
C GLN A 222 -1.47 -0.13 -17.64
N SER A 223 -0.97 0.99 -18.17
CA SER A 223 0.29 1.56 -17.72
C SER A 223 0.18 2.10 -16.29
N ASP A 224 -0.99 2.60 -15.89
CA ASP A 224 -1.21 3.28 -14.62
C ASP A 224 -1.91 2.40 -13.58
N LEU A 225 -2.33 1.18 -13.96
CA LEU A 225 -2.93 0.19 -13.04
C LEU A 225 -2.19 0.02 -11.71
N PRO A 226 -0.85 0.03 -11.64
CA PRO A 226 -0.18 -0.04 -10.34
C PRO A 226 -0.56 1.07 -9.38
N ALA A 227 -0.94 2.26 -9.89
CA ALA A 227 -1.36 3.41 -9.08
C ALA A 227 -2.88 3.49 -8.87
N PHE A 228 -3.66 2.59 -9.46
CA PHE A 228 -5.13 2.68 -9.52
C PHE A 228 -5.82 2.52 -8.16
N GLY A 229 -5.23 1.82 -7.24
CA GLY A 229 -5.82 1.58 -5.91
C GLY A 229 -5.70 2.76 -4.95
N THR A 230 -4.93 3.80 -5.30
CA THR A 230 -4.62 4.95 -4.44
C THR A 230 -5.20 6.27 -4.96
N ALA A 231 -5.92 6.23 -6.07
CA ALA A 231 -6.56 7.41 -6.68
C ALA A 231 -8.02 7.58 -6.23
#